data_249a25525b97a3f38bc7c583071f4b92
#
_entry.id   249a25525b97a3f38bc7c583071f4b92
#
_cell.length_a   1.000
_cell.length_b   1.000
_cell.length_c   1.000
_cell.angle_alpha   90.00
_cell.angle_beta   90.00
_cell.angle_gamma   90.00
#
_symmetry.space_group_name_H-M   'P 1'
#
loop_
_entity.id
_entity.type
_entity.pdbx_description
1 polymer ?
#
loop_
_entity_poly.entity_id
_entity_poly.type
_entity_poly.pdbx_seq_one_letter_code
_entity_poly.pdbx_strand_id
1 'polypeptide(L)'
;MKSTVKKWVEFVDNDIKVANLLFKHGQKMGFAYQATVFHCHQAIEKMLKAILTDQGKEAPKIHNLVRLLALTGLNIKSEIKDVVENINPHYLPPRYPDMQFKSAFSFVYNSKSVERIIKATLDTILCLKEELK
;
A
#
# COMPACT_ATOMS: atom_id res chain seq x y z
N MET A 1 -12.96 -0.01 -18.86
CA MET A 1 -12.18 -0.75 -17.85
C MET A 1 -12.72 -2.18 -17.74
N LYS A 2 -11.84 -3.15 -17.82
CA LYS A 2 -12.23 -4.56 -17.69
C LYS A 2 -12.81 -4.85 -16.30
N SER A 3 -13.71 -5.84 -16.22
CA SER A 3 -14.37 -6.17 -14.95
C SER A 3 -13.39 -6.62 -13.86
N THR A 4 -12.34 -7.36 -14.23
CA THR A 4 -11.31 -7.78 -13.29
C THR A 4 -10.50 -6.60 -12.74
N VAL A 5 -10.23 -5.59 -13.57
CA VAL A 5 -9.54 -4.36 -13.14
C VAL A 5 -10.43 -3.58 -12.17
N LYS A 6 -11.73 -3.46 -12.47
CA LYS A 6 -12.68 -2.81 -11.56
C LYS A 6 -12.70 -3.46 -10.20
N LYS A 7 -12.66 -4.80 -10.14
CA LYS A 7 -12.62 -5.52 -8.85
C LYS A 7 -11.37 -5.19 -8.05
N TRP A 8 -10.21 -5.13 -8.71
CA TRP A 8 -8.99 -4.73 -8.02
C TRP A 8 -9.13 -3.33 -7.43
N VAL A 9 -9.68 -2.38 -8.20
CA VAL A 9 -9.87 -1.00 -7.75
C VAL A 9 -10.87 -0.93 -6.60
N GLU A 10 -11.94 -1.72 -6.63
CA GLU A 10 -12.88 -1.80 -5.50
C GLU A 10 -12.18 -2.27 -4.23
N PHE A 11 -11.29 -3.25 -4.33
CA PHE A 11 -10.53 -3.74 -3.18
C PHE A 11 -9.54 -2.69 -2.67
N VAL A 12 -8.96 -1.89 -3.57
CA VAL A 12 -8.13 -0.74 -3.18
C VAL A 12 -8.96 0.23 -2.33
N ASP A 13 -10.14 0.60 -2.82
CA ASP A 13 -11.01 1.54 -2.12
C ASP A 13 -11.44 0.99 -0.75
N ASN A 14 -11.70 -0.31 -0.66
CA ASN A 14 -12.03 -0.96 0.60
C ASN A 14 -10.86 -0.89 1.58
N ASP A 15 -9.65 -1.17 1.14
CA ASP A 15 -8.48 -1.07 2.01
C ASP A 15 -8.26 0.36 2.53
N ILE A 16 -8.48 1.36 1.67
CA ILE A 16 -8.38 2.76 2.09
C ILE A 16 -9.44 3.09 3.16
N LYS A 17 -10.66 2.63 2.98
CA LYS A 17 -11.73 2.83 3.97
C LYS A 17 -11.40 2.18 5.30
N VAL A 18 -10.88 0.95 5.26
CA VAL A 18 -10.47 0.24 6.48
C VAL A 18 -9.31 0.96 7.16
N ALA A 19 -8.31 1.40 6.38
CA ALA A 19 -7.19 2.14 6.93
C ALA A 19 -7.65 3.41 7.67
N ASN A 20 -8.55 4.18 7.06
CA ASN A 20 -9.09 5.39 7.67
C ASN A 20 -9.88 5.09 8.95
N LEU A 21 -10.68 4.03 8.95
CA LEU A 21 -11.44 3.61 10.11
C LEU A 21 -10.50 3.23 11.26
N LEU A 22 -9.49 2.42 10.98
CA LEU A 22 -8.53 1.98 11.98
C LEU A 22 -7.72 3.15 12.54
N PHE A 23 -7.34 4.09 11.69
CA PHE A 23 -6.59 5.26 12.12
C PHE A 23 -7.34 6.06 13.19
N LYS A 24 -8.64 6.22 13.04
CA LYS A 24 -9.47 6.95 14.00
C LYS A 24 -9.44 6.31 15.39
N HIS A 25 -9.20 5.01 15.49
CA HIS A 25 -9.14 4.29 16.74
C HIS A 25 -7.72 4.13 17.31
N GLY A 26 -6.69 4.56 16.57
CA GLY A 26 -5.30 4.32 16.94
C GLY A 26 -4.89 4.93 18.27
N GLN A 27 -5.47 6.06 18.65
CA GLN A 27 -5.14 6.72 19.91
C GLN A 27 -5.56 5.89 21.13
N LYS A 28 -6.64 5.12 21.00
CA LYS A 28 -7.17 4.26 22.08
C LYS A 28 -6.61 2.85 22.01
N MET A 29 -6.26 2.40 20.82
CA MET A 29 -5.79 1.04 20.56
C MET A 29 -4.56 1.13 19.64
N GLY A 30 -3.37 1.21 20.24
CA GLY A 30 -2.13 1.43 19.50
C GLY A 30 -1.88 0.44 18.37
N PHE A 31 -2.33 -0.82 18.52
CA PHE A 31 -2.21 -1.81 17.46
C PHE A 31 -2.97 -1.43 16.18
N ALA A 32 -4.00 -0.57 16.29
CA ALA A 32 -4.75 -0.12 15.13
C ALA A 32 -3.91 0.72 14.18
N TYR A 33 -2.88 1.40 14.67
CA TYR A 33 -1.94 2.11 13.80
C TYR A 33 -1.16 1.15 12.90
N GLN A 34 -0.70 0.03 13.45
CA GLN A 34 -0.01 -0.99 12.67
C GLN A 34 -0.93 -1.57 11.59
N ALA A 35 -2.17 -1.89 11.97
CA ALA A 35 -3.16 -2.40 11.03
C ALA A 35 -3.49 -1.38 9.94
N THR A 36 -3.53 -0.08 10.28
CA THR A 36 -3.72 0.99 9.31
C THR A 36 -2.66 0.94 8.23
N VAL A 37 -1.40 0.86 8.63
CA VAL A 37 -0.26 0.83 7.69
C VAL A 37 -0.30 -0.44 6.84
N PHE A 38 -0.67 -1.57 7.44
CA PHE A 38 -0.85 -2.80 6.68
C PHE A 38 -1.87 -2.62 5.55
N HIS A 39 -3.00 -1.99 5.82
CA HIS A 39 -4.01 -1.75 4.79
C HIS A 39 -3.56 -0.72 3.74
N CYS A 40 -2.73 0.23 4.12
CA CYS A 40 -2.08 1.12 3.14
C CYS A 40 -1.20 0.33 2.18
N HIS A 41 -0.40 -0.59 2.72
CA HIS A 41 0.42 -1.50 1.90
C HIS A 41 -0.46 -2.31 0.95
N GLN A 42 -1.54 -2.88 1.46
CA GLN A 42 -2.45 -3.68 0.66
C GLN A 42 -3.12 -2.86 -0.45
N ALA A 43 -3.48 -1.61 -0.17
CA ALA A 43 -4.07 -0.73 -1.18
C ALA A 43 -3.11 -0.52 -2.35
N ILE A 44 -1.85 -0.23 -2.07
CA ILE A 44 -0.84 -0.04 -3.12
C ILE A 44 -0.59 -1.34 -3.87
N GLU A 45 -0.48 -2.45 -3.16
CA GLU A 45 -0.29 -3.77 -3.78
C GLU A 45 -1.40 -4.05 -4.79
N LYS A 46 -2.65 -3.88 -4.38
CA LYS A 46 -3.81 -4.14 -5.24
C LYS A 46 -3.90 -3.16 -6.39
N MET A 47 -3.49 -1.91 -6.18
CA MET A 47 -3.46 -0.94 -7.26
C MET A 47 -2.44 -1.32 -8.35
N LEU A 48 -1.27 -1.77 -7.95
CA LEU A 48 -0.26 -2.24 -8.89
C LEU A 48 -0.74 -3.49 -9.64
N LYS A 49 -1.44 -4.39 -8.95
CA LYS A 49 -2.04 -5.57 -9.57
C LYS A 49 -3.16 -5.20 -10.54
N ALA A 50 -3.93 -4.15 -10.23
CA ALA A 50 -4.92 -3.61 -11.16
C ALA A 50 -4.26 -3.15 -12.46
N ILE A 51 -3.13 -2.44 -12.34
CA ILE A 51 -2.39 -1.95 -13.51
C ILE A 51 -1.85 -3.12 -14.33
N LEU A 52 -1.26 -4.12 -13.68
CA LEU A 52 -0.76 -5.30 -14.38
C LEU A 52 -1.88 -6.01 -15.15
N THR A 53 -3.04 -6.16 -14.50
CA THR A 53 -4.21 -6.75 -15.13
C THR A 53 -4.68 -5.91 -16.33
N ASP A 54 -4.69 -4.59 -16.18
CA ASP A 54 -5.07 -3.66 -17.25
C ASP A 54 -4.11 -3.76 -18.44
N GLN A 55 -2.84 -4.06 -18.18
CA GLN A 55 -1.83 -4.27 -19.21
C GLN A 55 -1.92 -5.65 -19.87
N GLY A 56 -2.89 -6.48 -19.48
CA GLY A 56 -3.03 -7.83 -19.99
C GLY A 56 -2.07 -8.83 -19.37
N LYS A 57 -1.43 -8.49 -18.29
CA LYS A 57 -0.51 -9.36 -17.57
C LYS A 57 -1.25 -10.05 -16.42
N GLU A 58 -0.81 -11.25 -16.07
CA GLU A 58 -1.30 -11.91 -14.87
C GLU A 58 -0.70 -11.24 -13.64
N ALA A 59 -1.55 -10.93 -12.65
CA ALA A 59 -1.09 -10.36 -11.39
C ALA A 59 -0.40 -11.46 -10.57
N PRO A 60 0.90 -11.35 -10.31
CA PRO A 60 1.61 -12.39 -9.56
C PRO A 60 1.20 -12.39 -8.09
N LYS A 61 1.27 -13.56 -7.46
CA LYS A 61 0.93 -13.73 -6.04
C LYS A 61 2.12 -13.36 -5.16
N ILE A 62 2.59 -12.14 -5.29
CA ILE A 62 3.68 -11.59 -4.49
C ILE A 62 3.20 -10.33 -3.77
N HIS A 63 3.91 -9.96 -2.71
CA HIS A 63 3.56 -8.81 -1.87
C HIS A 63 4.64 -7.71 -1.89
N ASN A 64 5.70 -7.91 -2.65
CA ASN A 64 6.79 -6.95 -2.75
C ASN A 64 6.36 -5.81 -3.69
N LEU A 65 6.13 -4.63 -3.12
CA LEU A 65 5.64 -3.47 -3.88
C LEU A 65 6.67 -2.97 -4.89
N VAL A 66 7.94 -2.99 -4.53
CA VAL A 66 9.02 -2.53 -5.43
C VAL A 66 9.06 -3.41 -6.67
N ARG A 67 8.96 -4.72 -6.49
CA ARG A 67 8.95 -5.66 -7.60
C ARG A 67 7.69 -5.51 -8.46
N LEU A 68 6.52 -5.35 -7.83
CA LEU A 68 5.27 -5.16 -8.56
C LEU A 68 5.33 -3.89 -9.41
N LEU A 69 5.86 -2.80 -8.86
CA LEU A 69 6.02 -1.55 -9.61
C LEU A 69 6.95 -1.76 -10.81
N ALA A 70 8.07 -2.45 -10.61
CA ALA A 70 9.00 -2.75 -11.70
C ALA A 70 8.33 -3.56 -12.82
N LEU A 71 7.50 -4.53 -12.46
CA LEU A 71 6.79 -5.37 -13.44
C LEU A 71 5.80 -4.57 -14.29
N THR A 72 5.28 -3.46 -13.79
CA THR A 72 4.39 -2.60 -14.59
C THR A 72 5.13 -1.88 -15.71
N GLY A 73 6.43 -1.71 -15.59
CA GLY A 73 7.22 -0.97 -16.57
C GLY A 73 6.91 0.52 -16.63
N LEU A 74 6.15 1.05 -15.67
CA LEU A 74 5.76 2.46 -15.69
C LEU A 74 6.93 3.37 -15.33
N ASN A 75 6.96 4.53 -15.99
CA ASN A 75 7.90 5.59 -15.66
C ASN A 75 7.24 6.54 -14.66
N ILE A 76 7.43 6.24 -13.38
CA ILE A 76 6.78 6.93 -12.27
C ILE A 76 7.75 7.94 -11.66
N LYS A 77 7.19 9.05 -11.14
CA LYS A 77 7.94 10.09 -10.43
C LYS A 77 8.75 9.49 -9.28
N SER A 78 9.94 10.04 -9.04
CA SER A 78 10.81 9.55 -7.96
C SER A 78 10.16 9.63 -6.58
N GLU A 79 9.34 10.65 -6.32
CA GLU A 79 8.61 10.80 -5.06
C GLU A 79 7.68 9.59 -4.81
N ILE A 80 7.01 9.11 -5.85
CA ILE A 80 6.11 7.96 -5.75
C ILE A 80 6.91 6.67 -5.56
N LYS A 81 8.04 6.53 -6.24
CA LYS A 81 8.93 5.38 -6.02
C LYS A 81 9.41 5.32 -4.58
N ASP A 82 9.77 6.47 -4.02
CA ASP A 82 10.20 6.56 -2.62
C ASP A 82 9.11 6.11 -1.66
N VAL A 83 7.85 6.52 -1.91
CA VAL A 83 6.71 6.08 -1.10
C VAL A 83 6.57 4.56 -1.16
N VAL A 84 6.63 3.99 -2.35
CA VAL A 84 6.52 2.54 -2.55
C VAL A 84 7.62 1.81 -1.78
N GLU A 85 8.85 2.28 -1.88
CA GLU A 85 9.99 1.69 -1.15
C GLU A 85 9.80 1.78 0.36
N ASN A 86 9.31 2.92 0.85
CA ASN A 86 9.13 3.15 2.30
C ASN A 86 7.98 2.32 2.86
N ILE A 87 6.93 2.08 2.10
CA ILE A 87 5.77 1.30 2.56
C ILE A 87 6.02 -0.20 2.40
N ASN A 88 6.86 -0.61 1.46
CA ASN A 88 7.09 -2.01 1.15
C ASN A 88 7.40 -2.90 2.38
N PRO A 89 8.26 -2.51 3.33
CA PRO A 89 8.57 -3.39 4.45
C PRO A 89 7.44 -3.57 5.47
N HIS A 90 6.34 -2.85 5.36
CA HIS A 90 5.26 -2.88 6.35
C HIS A 90 4.27 -4.04 6.16
N TYR A 91 4.53 -4.94 5.25
CA TYR A 91 3.66 -6.10 5.05
C TYR A 91 3.70 -7.10 6.22
N LEU A 92 4.90 -7.49 6.65
CA LEU A 92 5.08 -8.50 7.69
C LEU A 92 5.07 -7.94 9.12
N PRO A 93 5.83 -6.88 9.45
CA PRO A 93 5.94 -6.43 10.84
C PRO A 93 4.62 -6.08 11.52
N PRO A 94 3.62 -5.46 10.84
CA PRO A 94 2.34 -5.18 11.47
C PRO A 94 1.51 -6.43 11.82
N ARG A 95 1.82 -7.56 11.19
CA ARG A 95 1.03 -8.79 11.34
C ARG A 95 1.66 -9.80 12.30
N TYR A 96 2.99 -9.81 12.41
CA TYR A 96 3.73 -10.85 13.11
C TYR A 96 4.68 -10.21 14.13
N PRO A 97 4.47 -10.44 15.43
CA PRO A 97 5.34 -9.85 16.45
C PRO A 97 6.80 -10.25 16.34
N ASP A 98 7.06 -11.46 15.90
CA ASP A 98 8.42 -11.99 15.72
C ASP A 98 9.13 -11.44 14.48
N MET A 99 8.37 -10.74 13.61
CA MET A 99 8.90 -10.11 12.40
C MET A 99 9.07 -8.61 12.60
N GLN A 100 9.43 -8.18 13.81
CA GLN A 100 9.65 -6.78 14.11
C GLN A 100 10.83 -6.21 13.32
N PHE A 101 10.81 -4.91 13.13
CA PHE A 101 11.90 -4.22 12.45
C PHE A 101 13.20 -4.42 13.22
N LYS A 102 14.22 -4.88 12.51
CA LYS A 102 15.55 -5.14 13.08
C LYS A 102 16.61 -4.40 12.29
N SER A 103 17.76 -4.18 12.92
CA SER A 103 18.94 -3.62 12.30
C SER A 103 18.69 -2.28 11.60
N ALA A 104 18.83 -2.21 10.31
CA ALA A 104 18.82 -0.96 9.54
C ALA A 104 17.44 -0.30 9.42
N PHE A 105 16.37 -1.00 9.74
CA PHE A 105 15.01 -0.47 9.60
C PHE A 105 14.30 -0.47 10.95
N SER A 106 13.92 0.72 11.42
CA SER A 106 13.06 0.87 12.59
C SER A 106 11.96 1.88 12.27
N PHE A 107 10.77 1.61 12.78
CA PHE A 107 9.62 2.49 12.52
C PHE A 107 8.73 2.52 13.76
N VAL A 108 8.34 3.71 14.15
CA VAL A 108 7.44 3.92 15.27
C VAL A 108 6.06 4.26 14.73
N TYR A 109 5.09 3.39 15.01
CA TYR A 109 3.71 3.59 14.62
C TYR A 109 3.01 4.51 15.62
N ASN A 110 2.84 5.77 15.25
CA ASN A 110 2.12 6.74 16.05
C ASN A 110 1.22 7.60 15.14
N SER A 111 0.47 8.51 15.73
CA SER A 111 -0.48 9.34 14.99
C SER A 111 0.20 10.09 13.84
N LYS A 112 1.34 10.72 14.10
CA LYS A 112 2.02 11.53 13.07
C LYS A 112 2.60 10.69 11.95
N SER A 113 3.30 9.61 12.29
CA SER A 113 3.95 8.77 11.29
C SER A 113 2.91 8.07 10.41
N VAL A 114 1.83 7.59 11.01
CA VAL A 114 0.79 6.86 10.29
C VAL A 114 -0.05 7.81 9.43
N GLU A 115 -0.33 9.02 9.92
CA GLU A 115 -1.02 10.03 9.12
C GLU A 115 -0.24 10.37 7.85
N ARG A 116 1.08 10.50 7.94
CA ARG A 116 1.95 10.72 6.76
C ARG A 116 1.87 9.56 5.79
N ILE A 117 1.82 8.33 6.29
CA ILE A 117 1.71 7.14 5.45
C ILE A 117 0.36 7.13 4.74
N ILE A 118 -0.73 7.43 5.42
CA ILE A 118 -2.06 7.51 4.79
C ILE A 118 -2.04 8.52 3.65
N LYS A 119 -1.54 9.71 3.92
CA LYS A 119 -1.49 10.76 2.91
C LYS A 119 -0.64 10.36 1.71
N ALA A 120 0.55 9.82 1.97
CA ALA A 120 1.44 9.34 0.91
C ALA A 120 0.79 8.22 0.10
N THR A 121 0.06 7.33 0.77
CA THR A 121 -0.67 6.23 0.11
C THR A 121 -1.75 6.78 -0.81
N LEU A 122 -2.56 7.73 -0.32
CA LEU A 122 -3.62 8.34 -1.15
C LEU A 122 -3.05 9.03 -2.38
N ASP A 123 -1.97 9.79 -2.22
CA ASP A 123 -1.31 10.45 -3.34
C ASP A 123 -0.78 9.42 -4.35
N THR A 124 -0.21 8.34 -3.86
CA THR A 124 0.29 7.25 -4.70
C THR A 124 -0.84 6.58 -5.48
N ILE A 125 -1.95 6.27 -4.80
CA ILE A 125 -3.11 5.65 -5.46
C ILE A 125 -3.67 6.57 -6.55
N LEU A 126 -3.79 7.87 -6.29
CA LEU A 126 -4.27 8.81 -7.30
C LEU A 126 -3.34 8.85 -8.51
N CYS A 127 -2.03 8.88 -8.27
CA CYS A 127 -1.05 8.87 -9.34
C CYS A 127 -1.15 7.59 -10.18
N LEU A 128 -1.27 6.44 -9.53
CA LEU A 128 -1.35 5.15 -10.20
C LEU A 128 -2.67 4.99 -10.96
N LYS A 129 -3.78 5.51 -10.45
CA LYS A 129 -5.06 5.47 -11.15
C LYS A 129 -5.03 6.15 -12.51
N GLU A 130 -4.21 7.19 -12.65
CA GLU A 130 -4.05 7.88 -13.94
C GLU A 130 -3.46 6.98 -15.02
N GLU A 131 -2.79 5.89 -14.63
CA GLU A 131 -2.19 4.95 -15.57
C GLU A 131 -3.18 3.90 -16.10
N LEU A 132 -4.39 3.85 -15.56
CA LEU A 132 -5.43 2.93 -16.04
C LEU A 132 -6.04 3.44 -17.34
N LYS A 133 -6.32 2.53 -18.23
CA LYS A 133 -6.91 2.84 -19.54
C LYS A 133 -8.42 2.76 -19.56
#